data_1cb1a75e1b1582be935a3183dd2da49d
#
_entry.id   1cb1a75e1b1582be935a3183dd2da49d
#
_cell.length_a   1.000
_cell.length_b   1.000
_cell.length_c   1.000
_cell.angle_alpha   90.00
_cell.angle_beta   90.00
_cell.angle_gamma   90.00
#
_symmetry.space_group_name_H-M   'P 1'
#
loop_
_entity.id
_entity.type
_entity.pdbx_description
1 polymer ?
#
loop_
_entity_poly.entity_id
_entity_poly.type
_entity_poly.pdbx_seq_one_letter_code
_entity_poly.pdbx_strand_id
1 'polypeptide(L)'
;RSVPAVGMVITVIMLSLAAMMGFMGWMLRLTGSGKFLFTLANTSMPIILLTIANSDGVHVITKFFKEFRAFKDTKKAVASTMDSLLIPIFLTSITTVAAFSAMTTSPLEPLVGYGFTISAGILWAWILSSTLLPSLICLKQWDPNSKAVVTKSVFERTIDKLGKVVLTHPKYVFSTGLLIVVIGLSGLLKVSVDVDMMKFFKKGTELRNSMEFLGEKMNGTIDIRVRVEG
;
A
#
# COMPACT_ATOMS: atom_id res chain seq x y z
N ARG A 1 17.41 -9.60 -8.45
CA ARG A 1 18.82 -9.93 -8.56
C ARG A 1 19.30 -10.95 -7.53
N SER A 2 18.73 -10.99 -6.36
CA SER A 2 18.97 -12.01 -5.34
C SER A 2 17.65 -12.68 -5.01
N VAL A 3 17.43 -13.88 -5.56
CA VAL A 3 16.21 -14.66 -5.29
C VAL A 3 15.94 -14.79 -3.79
N PRO A 4 16.93 -15.06 -2.94
CA PRO A 4 16.70 -15.14 -1.50
C PRO A 4 16.23 -13.81 -0.88
N ALA A 5 16.75 -12.66 -1.34
CA ALA A 5 16.31 -11.37 -0.82
C ALA A 5 14.84 -11.09 -1.17
N VAL A 6 14.43 -11.41 -2.40
CA VAL A 6 13.02 -11.32 -2.81
C VAL A 6 12.15 -12.27 -1.98
N GLY A 7 12.60 -13.51 -1.74
CA GLY A 7 11.90 -14.45 -0.88
C GLY A 7 11.70 -13.94 0.54
N MET A 8 12.70 -13.31 1.15
CA MET A 8 12.59 -12.70 2.49
C MET A 8 11.53 -11.58 2.51
N VAL A 9 11.52 -10.70 1.51
CA VAL A 9 10.51 -9.64 1.40
C VAL A 9 9.11 -10.24 1.25
N ILE A 10 8.94 -11.23 0.37
CA ILE A 10 7.65 -11.92 0.19
C ILE A 10 7.18 -12.57 1.49
N THR A 11 8.09 -13.18 2.25
CA THR A 11 7.75 -13.79 3.56
C THR A 11 7.21 -12.74 4.53
N VAL A 12 7.87 -11.57 4.63
CA VAL A 12 7.39 -10.48 5.48
C VAL A 12 6.01 -9.98 5.02
N ILE A 13 5.80 -9.82 3.71
CA ILE A 13 4.52 -9.42 3.14
C ILE A 13 3.41 -10.41 3.50
N MET A 14 3.65 -11.71 3.28
CA MET A 14 2.65 -12.76 3.56
C MET A 14 2.30 -12.82 5.05
N LEU A 15 3.29 -12.69 5.93
CA LEU A 15 3.05 -12.65 7.37
C LEU A 15 2.29 -11.38 7.79
N SER A 16 2.57 -10.23 7.18
CA SER A 16 1.83 -8.99 7.43
C SER A 16 0.37 -9.11 7.00
N LEU A 17 0.12 -9.72 5.83
CA LEU A 17 -1.24 -10.00 5.36
C LEU A 17 -1.98 -10.97 6.29
N ALA A 18 -1.31 -12.04 6.70
CA ALA A 18 -1.89 -13.01 7.63
C ALA A 18 -2.22 -12.36 8.99
N ALA A 19 -1.32 -11.51 9.51
CA ALA A 19 -1.55 -10.78 10.74
C ALA A 19 -2.73 -9.79 10.63
N MET A 20 -2.84 -9.04 9.52
CA MET A 20 -3.96 -8.13 9.27
C MET A 20 -5.29 -8.88 9.19
N MET A 21 -5.35 -9.97 8.41
CA MET A 21 -6.58 -10.75 8.26
C MET A 21 -6.95 -11.48 9.55
N GLY A 22 -5.94 -12.00 10.28
CA GLY A 22 -6.14 -12.59 11.59
C GLY A 22 -6.67 -11.58 12.60
N PHE A 23 -6.13 -10.37 12.61
CA PHE A 23 -6.61 -9.28 13.45
C PHE A 23 -8.08 -8.94 13.16
N MET A 24 -8.44 -8.83 11.87
CA MET A 24 -9.84 -8.57 11.48
C MET A 24 -10.78 -9.69 11.98
N GLY A 25 -10.38 -10.96 11.84
CA GLY A 25 -11.15 -12.11 12.33
C GLY A 25 -11.30 -12.10 13.87
N TRP A 26 -10.24 -11.75 14.61
CA TRP A 26 -10.31 -11.60 16.05
C TRP A 26 -11.22 -10.46 16.47
N MET A 27 -11.15 -9.31 15.81
CA MET A 27 -12.02 -8.18 16.11
C MET A 27 -13.49 -8.51 15.85
N LEU A 28 -13.79 -9.23 14.77
CA LEU A 28 -15.13 -9.73 14.49
C LEU A 28 -15.64 -10.64 15.62
N ARG A 29 -14.81 -11.56 16.08
CA ARG A 29 -15.17 -12.51 17.16
C ARG A 29 -15.35 -11.82 18.51
N LEU A 30 -14.49 -10.86 18.85
CA LEU A 30 -14.52 -10.19 20.16
C LEU A 30 -15.64 -9.15 20.28
N THR A 31 -15.91 -8.42 19.18
CA THR A 31 -16.91 -7.34 19.19
C THR A 31 -18.27 -7.77 18.70
N GLY A 32 -18.38 -8.89 17.94
CA GLY A 32 -19.60 -9.30 17.27
C GLY A 32 -20.09 -8.30 16.21
N SER A 33 -19.28 -7.27 15.90
CA SER A 33 -19.71 -6.18 15.03
C SER A 33 -19.52 -6.51 13.56
N GLY A 34 -20.56 -6.30 12.75
CA GLY A 34 -20.51 -6.45 11.29
C GLY A 34 -19.51 -5.53 10.59
N LYS A 35 -18.95 -4.52 11.29
CA LYS A 35 -17.91 -3.61 10.77
C LYS A 35 -16.66 -4.36 10.30
N PHE A 36 -16.34 -5.50 10.92
CA PHE A 36 -15.16 -6.32 10.63
C PHE A 36 -15.45 -7.49 9.67
N LEU A 37 -16.63 -7.52 9.04
CA LEU A 37 -16.91 -8.50 7.99
C LEU A 37 -16.13 -8.15 6.72
N PHE A 38 -15.59 -9.19 6.07
CA PHE A 38 -14.95 -9.02 4.78
C PHE A 38 -16.01 -8.83 3.69
N THR A 39 -16.11 -7.62 3.16
CA THR A 39 -17.08 -7.22 2.14
C THR A 39 -16.38 -6.80 0.85
N LEU A 40 -17.12 -6.53 -0.21
CA LEU A 40 -16.57 -6.00 -1.46
C LEU A 40 -15.79 -4.69 -1.24
N ALA A 41 -16.20 -3.86 -0.28
CA ALA A 41 -15.48 -2.64 0.05
C ALA A 41 -14.05 -2.91 0.57
N ASN A 42 -13.84 -4.07 1.20
CA ASN A 42 -12.59 -4.44 1.85
C ASN A 42 -11.61 -5.20 0.92
N THR A 43 -12.02 -5.51 -0.32
CA THR A 43 -11.16 -6.28 -1.27
C THR A 43 -9.88 -5.57 -1.63
N SER A 44 -9.82 -4.24 -1.49
CA SER A 44 -8.60 -3.45 -1.74
C SER A 44 -7.58 -3.51 -0.60
N MET A 45 -7.96 -3.89 0.63
CA MET A 45 -7.05 -3.93 1.79
C MET A 45 -5.78 -4.76 1.56
N PRO A 46 -5.86 -6.03 1.07
CA PRO A 46 -4.68 -6.83 0.82
C PRO A 46 -3.73 -6.18 -0.20
N ILE A 47 -4.27 -5.54 -1.23
CA ILE A 47 -3.48 -4.90 -2.29
C ILE A 47 -2.73 -3.69 -1.73
N ILE A 48 -3.39 -2.87 -0.93
CA ILE A 48 -2.78 -1.68 -0.30
C ILE A 48 -1.68 -2.11 0.66
N LEU A 49 -1.96 -3.09 1.55
CA LEU A 49 -0.96 -3.57 2.50
C LEU A 49 0.25 -4.20 1.79
N LEU A 50 0.00 -5.01 0.75
CA LEU A 50 1.06 -5.59 -0.07
C LEU A 50 1.96 -4.51 -0.66
N THR A 51 1.38 -3.43 -1.17
CA THR A 51 2.14 -2.32 -1.77
C THR A 51 3.02 -1.62 -0.73
N ILE A 52 2.47 -1.32 0.46
CA ILE A 52 3.20 -0.64 1.54
C ILE A 52 4.30 -1.54 2.10
N ALA A 53 3.98 -2.78 2.47
CA ALA A 53 4.95 -3.72 3.02
C ALA A 53 6.08 -4.06 2.01
N ASN A 54 5.75 -4.15 0.71
CA ASN A 54 6.75 -4.34 -0.33
C ASN A 54 7.69 -3.13 -0.43
N SER A 55 7.16 -1.92 -0.34
CA SER A 55 7.97 -0.69 -0.36
C SER A 55 9.02 -0.69 0.76
N ASP A 56 8.60 -0.95 1.99
CA ASP A 56 9.50 -1.01 3.15
C ASP A 56 10.56 -2.09 2.99
N GLY A 57 10.15 -3.29 2.59
CA GLY A 57 11.07 -4.41 2.36
C GLY A 57 12.11 -4.12 1.28
N VAL A 58 11.70 -3.49 0.17
CA VAL A 58 12.60 -3.12 -0.93
C VAL A 58 13.60 -2.04 -0.48
N HIS A 59 13.16 -1.06 0.32
CA HIS A 59 14.06 -0.04 0.88
C HIS A 59 15.12 -0.66 1.77
N VAL A 60 14.74 -1.54 2.69
CA VAL A 60 15.68 -2.24 3.59
C VAL A 60 16.68 -3.08 2.79
N ILE A 61 16.22 -3.91 1.86
CA ILE A 61 17.11 -4.77 1.05
C ILE A 61 18.05 -3.95 0.17
N THR A 62 17.54 -2.90 -0.44
CA THR A 62 18.36 -2.05 -1.34
C THR A 62 19.46 -1.34 -0.57
N LYS A 63 19.14 -0.78 0.59
CA LYS A 63 20.11 -0.13 1.47
C LYS A 63 21.09 -1.15 2.03
N PHE A 64 20.63 -2.32 2.48
CA PHE A 64 21.49 -3.40 2.94
C PHE A 64 22.55 -3.77 1.90
N PHE A 65 22.19 -4.00 0.65
CA PHE A 65 23.19 -4.31 -0.38
C PHE A 65 24.17 -3.19 -0.62
N LYS A 66 23.75 -1.93 -0.47
CA LYS A 66 24.67 -0.78 -0.56
C LYS A 66 25.68 -0.78 0.57
N GLU A 67 25.24 -0.95 1.82
CA GLU A 67 26.08 -1.01 2.99
C GLU A 67 26.97 -2.27 3.00
N PHE A 68 26.45 -3.41 2.56
CA PHE A 68 27.20 -4.66 2.46
C PHE A 68 28.35 -4.59 1.46
N ARG A 69 28.20 -3.82 0.38
CA ARG A 69 29.33 -3.53 -0.54
C ARG A 69 30.48 -2.80 0.15
N ALA A 70 30.15 -1.91 1.09
CA ALA A 70 31.15 -1.10 1.81
C ALA A 70 31.78 -1.88 2.95
N PHE A 71 30.99 -2.53 3.79
CA PHE A 71 31.49 -3.18 5.01
C PHE A 71 31.96 -4.62 4.80
N LYS A 72 31.44 -5.32 3.79
CA LYS A 72 31.67 -6.77 3.56
C LYS A 72 31.34 -7.64 4.79
N ASP A 73 30.61 -7.10 5.75
CA ASP A 73 30.16 -7.73 6.99
C ASP A 73 28.64 -7.57 7.10
N THR A 74 27.92 -8.70 7.21
CA THR A 74 26.45 -8.70 7.24
C THR A 74 25.91 -7.95 8.44
N LYS A 75 26.46 -8.16 9.63
CA LYS A 75 25.96 -7.54 10.87
C LYS A 75 26.16 -6.02 10.85
N LYS A 76 27.34 -5.57 10.45
CA LYS A 76 27.62 -4.13 10.32
C LYS A 76 26.75 -3.47 9.26
N ALA A 77 26.56 -4.14 8.12
CA ALA A 77 25.71 -3.64 7.05
C ALA A 77 24.23 -3.54 7.47
N VAL A 78 23.71 -4.53 8.21
CA VAL A 78 22.34 -4.49 8.75
C VAL A 78 22.22 -3.38 9.80
N ALA A 79 23.15 -3.26 10.73
CA ALA A 79 23.15 -2.20 11.74
C ALA A 79 23.10 -0.80 11.10
N SER A 80 24.00 -0.52 10.13
CA SER A 80 24.04 0.75 9.40
C SER A 80 22.76 0.99 8.57
N THR A 81 22.19 -0.07 8.01
CA THR A 81 20.93 0.01 7.27
C THR A 81 19.78 0.42 8.18
N MET A 82 19.64 -0.23 9.33
CA MET A 82 18.56 0.06 10.27
C MET A 82 18.73 1.42 10.93
N ASP A 83 19.94 1.80 11.30
CA ASP A 83 20.25 3.14 11.84
C ASP A 83 19.76 4.26 10.90
N SER A 84 19.95 4.09 9.60
CA SER A 84 19.56 5.09 8.61
C SER A 84 18.09 5.03 8.16
N LEU A 85 17.42 3.88 8.25
CA LEU A 85 16.08 3.68 7.69
C LEU A 85 14.96 3.54 8.72
N LEU A 86 15.28 3.20 9.97
CA LEU A 86 14.26 2.92 10.98
C LEU A 86 13.31 4.12 11.17
N ILE A 87 13.87 5.32 11.33
CA ILE A 87 13.07 6.54 11.53
C ILE A 87 12.28 6.92 10.28
N PRO A 88 12.86 6.99 9.06
CA PRO A 88 12.10 7.24 7.84
C PRO A 88 10.94 6.27 7.60
N ILE A 89 11.18 4.95 7.76
CA ILE A 89 10.14 3.94 7.57
C ILE A 89 9.06 4.06 8.67
N PHE A 90 9.46 4.34 9.92
CA PHE A 90 8.49 4.59 10.99
C PHE A 90 7.58 5.80 10.69
N LEU A 91 8.18 6.92 10.27
CA LEU A 91 7.42 8.13 9.95
C LEU A 91 6.43 7.91 8.79
N THR A 92 6.83 7.20 7.74
CA THR A 92 5.92 6.86 6.63
C THR A 92 4.80 5.95 7.09
N SER A 93 5.09 4.96 7.92
CA SER A 93 4.09 4.03 8.44
C SER A 93 3.12 4.73 9.38
N ILE A 94 3.59 5.55 10.33
CA ILE A 94 2.70 6.23 11.29
C ILE A 94 1.81 7.29 10.63
N THR A 95 2.31 8.01 9.63
CA THR A 95 1.48 8.96 8.87
C THR A 95 0.41 8.25 8.07
N THR A 96 0.73 7.08 7.50
CA THR A 96 -0.23 6.26 6.77
C THR A 96 -1.27 5.63 7.70
N VAL A 97 -0.84 5.15 8.88
CA VAL A 97 -1.74 4.69 9.94
C VAL A 97 -2.70 5.79 10.37
N ALA A 98 -2.20 7.01 10.59
CA ALA A 98 -3.04 8.15 10.95
C ALA A 98 -4.08 8.47 9.86
N ALA A 99 -3.68 8.43 8.58
CA ALA A 99 -4.58 8.65 7.44
C ALA A 99 -5.71 7.61 7.37
N PHE A 100 -5.39 6.30 7.51
CA PHE A 100 -6.41 5.26 7.52
C PHE A 100 -7.23 5.26 8.81
N SER A 101 -6.64 5.59 9.96
CA SER A 101 -7.37 5.73 11.22
C SER A 101 -8.42 6.85 11.16
N ALA A 102 -8.20 7.90 10.37
CA ALA A 102 -9.22 8.94 10.17
C ALA A 102 -10.52 8.39 9.54
N MET A 103 -10.46 7.25 8.80
CA MET A 103 -11.66 6.61 8.27
C MET A 103 -12.56 6.01 9.37
N THR A 104 -12.02 5.79 10.58
CA THR A 104 -12.80 5.27 11.71
C THR A 104 -13.83 6.29 12.24
N THR A 105 -13.71 7.55 11.87
CA THR A 105 -14.69 8.62 12.19
C THR A 105 -15.83 8.71 11.19
N SER A 106 -15.81 7.87 10.15
CA SER A 106 -16.87 7.86 9.12
C SER A 106 -18.22 7.39 9.69
N PRO A 107 -19.34 7.96 9.23
CA PRO A 107 -20.68 7.45 9.55
C PRO A 107 -20.98 6.11 8.86
N LEU A 108 -20.16 5.68 7.88
CA LEU A 108 -20.34 4.43 7.17
C LEU A 108 -19.59 3.30 7.88
N GLU A 109 -20.32 2.36 8.47
CA GLU A 109 -19.75 1.24 9.24
C GLU A 109 -18.68 0.43 8.50
N PRO A 110 -18.81 0.11 7.20
CA PRO A 110 -17.73 -0.60 6.48
C PRO A 110 -16.40 0.15 6.45
N LEU A 111 -16.43 1.50 6.39
CA LEU A 111 -15.22 2.32 6.39
C LEU A 111 -14.55 2.35 7.76
N VAL A 112 -15.31 2.26 8.85
CA VAL A 112 -14.76 2.16 10.22
C VAL A 112 -13.92 0.90 10.36
N GLY A 113 -14.49 -0.26 10.01
CA GLY A 113 -13.77 -1.55 10.05
C GLY A 113 -12.58 -1.58 9.09
N TYR A 114 -12.73 -0.98 7.92
CA TYR A 114 -11.67 -0.82 6.93
C TYR A 114 -10.48 -0.05 7.51
N GLY A 115 -10.73 1.17 8.01
CA GLY A 115 -9.68 2.04 8.54
C GLY A 115 -8.94 1.40 9.71
N PHE A 116 -9.65 0.76 10.63
CA PHE A 116 -9.05 0.11 11.79
C PHE A 116 -8.19 -1.10 11.41
N THR A 117 -8.72 -1.97 10.52
CA THR A 117 -8.01 -3.19 10.10
C THR A 117 -6.75 -2.88 9.31
N ILE A 118 -6.82 -1.94 8.35
CA ILE A 118 -5.64 -1.61 7.54
C ILE A 118 -4.57 -0.87 8.35
N SER A 119 -4.98 -0.01 9.29
CA SER A 119 -4.06 0.65 10.21
C SER A 119 -3.27 -0.35 11.05
N ALA A 120 -3.94 -1.35 11.62
CA ALA A 120 -3.30 -2.45 12.34
C ALA A 120 -2.37 -3.26 11.41
N GLY A 121 -2.79 -3.53 10.19
CA GLY A 121 -1.97 -4.22 9.18
C GLY A 121 -0.68 -3.48 8.85
N ILE A 122 -0.73 -2.16 8.70
CA ILE A 122 0.45 -1.32 8.42
C ILE A 122 1.42 -1.31 9.61
N LEU A 123 0.90 -1.23 10.83
CA LEU A 123 1.73 -1.33 12.04
C LEU A 123 2.46 -2.68 12.10
N TRP A 124 1.76 -3.79 11.82
CA TRP A 124 2.36 -5.11 11.74
C TRP A 124 3.41 -5.20 10.63
N ALA A 125 3.13 -4.64 9.46
CA ALA A 125 4.09 -4.61 8.35
C ALA A 125 5.36 -3.85 8.74
N TRP A 126 5.24 -2.71 9.41
CA TRP A 126 6.37 -1.96 9.92
C TRP A 126 7.17 -2.76 10.97
N ILE A 127 6.50 -3.38 11.94
CA ILE A 127 7.17 -4.21 12.96
C ILE A 127 7.94 -5.34 12.29
N LEU A 128 7.33 -6.07 11.36
CA LEU A 128 7.97 -7.21 10.70
C LEU A 128 9.10 -6.78 9.76
N SER A 129 8.96 -5.68 9.04
CA SER A 129 10.03 -5.16 8.18
C SER A 129 11.20 -4.59 8.97
N SER A 130 10.96 -4.10 10.19
CA SER A 130 12.01 -3.55 11.07
C SER A 130 12.69 -4.60 11.95
N THR A 131 12.05 -5.73 12.22
CA THR A 131 12.59 -6.79 13.11
C THR A 131 12.88 -8.08 12.38
N LEU A 132 11.87 -8.67 11.74
CA LEU A 132 12.00 -9.97 11.10
C LEU A 132 12.89 -9.91 9.86
N LEU A 133 12.73 -8.90 9.00
CA LEU A 133 13.51 -8.80 7.77
C LEU A 133 15.01 -8.65 8.05
N PRO A 134 15.48 -7.74 8.93
CA PRO A 134 16.89 -7.69 9.34
C PRO A 134 17.39 -9.00 9.94
N SER A 135 16.58 -9.67 10.74
CA SER A 135 16.94 -10.97 11.33
C SER A 135 17.15 -12.04 10.25
N LEU A 136 16.24 -12.13 9.27
CA LEU A 136 16.37 -13.04 8.13
C LEU A 136 17.63 -12.75 7.30
N ILE A 137 17.97 -11.47 7.12
CA ILE A 137 19.19 -11.06 6.43
C ILE A 137 20.43 -11.54 7.20
N CYS A 138 20.44 -11.42 8.52
CA CYS A 138 21.56 -11.85 9.38
C CYS A 138 21.73 -13.37 9.41
N LEU A 139 20.65 -14.15 9.28
CA LEU A 139 20.71 -15.62 9.27
C LEU A 139 21.36 -16.18 8.00
N LYS A 140 21.37 -15.41 6.92
CA LYS A 140 21.96 -15.83 5.65
C LYS A 140 23.42 -15.39 5.53
N GLN A 141 24.27 -16.31 5.10
CA GLN A 141 25.62 -15.98 4.65
C GLN A 141 25.56 -15.38 3.25
N TRP A 142 26.05 -14.15 3.11
CA TRP A 142 26.09 -13.42 1.85
C TRP A 142 27.51 -13.44 1.28
N ASP A 143 27.62 -13.78 0.00
CA ASP A 143 28.92 -13.72 -0.71
C ASP A 143 29.17 -12.29 -1.20
N PRO A 144 30.25 -11.62 -0.72
CA PRO A 144 30.61 -10.28 -1.16
C PRO A 144 30.91 -10.18 -2.66
N ASN A 145 31.31 -11.27 -3.30
CA ASN A 145 31.67 -11.31 -4.71
C ASN A 145 30.47 -11.70 -5.63
N SER A 146 29.29 -11.93 -5.06
CA SER A 146 28.12 -12.30 -5.85
C SER A 146 27.72 -11.19 -6.82
N LYS A 147 27.24 -11.56 -8.01
CA LYS A 147 26.75 -10.60 -9.03
C LYS A 147 25.67 -9.66 -8.50
N ALA A 148 24.88 -10.09 -7.52
CA ALA A 148 23.86 -9.28 -6.87
C ALA A 148 24.46 -8.11 -6.06
N VAL A 149 25.64 -8.30 -5.50
CA VAL A 149 26.39 -7.30 -4.70
C VAL A 149 27.22 -6.40 -5.59
N VAL A 150 27.99 -6.95 -6.52
CA VAL A 150 29.03 -6.23 -7.28
C VAL A 150 28.47 -5.41 -8.44
N THR A 151 27.40 -5.88 -9.12
CA THR A 151 26.95 -5.27 -10.38
C THR A 151 25.92 -4.17 -10.13
N LYS A 152 26.20 -2.93 -10.57
CA LYS A 152 25.19 -1.85 -10.65
C LYS A 152 24.07 -2.23 -11.61
N SER A 153 22.83 -2.04 -11.20
CA SER A 153 21.63 -2.30 -12.01
C SER A 153 21.54 -1.36 -13.23
N VAL A 154 20.91 -1.84 -14.30
CA VAL A 154 20.42 -0.97 -15.37
C VAL A 154 19.54 0.14 -14.77
N PHE A 155 18.73 -0.19 -13.79
CA PHE A 155 17.88 0.75 -13.06
C PHE A 155 18.71 1.79 -12.27
N GLU A 156 19.77 1.37 -11.55
CA GLU A 156 20.69 2.30 -10.87
C GLU A 156 21.36 3.25 -11.87
N ARG A 157 21.78 2.75 -13.04
CA ARG A 157 22.35 3.60 -14.11
C ARG A 157 21.34 4.61 -14.67
N THR A 158 20.08 4.21 -14.77
CA THR A 158 19.02 5.10 -15.25
C THR A 158 18.73 6.19 -14.22
N ILE A 159 18.69 5.85 -12.93
CA ILE A 159 18.53 6.84 -11.85
C ILE A 159 19.74 7.79 -11.80
N ASP A 160 20.97 7.28 -11.95
CA ASP A 160 22.16 8.12 -12.02
C ASP A 160 22.10 9.12 -13.19
N LYS A 161 21.58 8.70 -14.36
CA LYS A 161 21.36 9.59 -15.52
C LYS A 161 20.30 10.64 -15.23
N LEU A 162 19.14 10.23 -14.66
CA LEU A 162 18.08 11.16 -14.27
C LEU A 162 18.58 12.15 -13.22
N GLY A 163 19.32 11.69 -12.23
CA GLY A 163 19.95 12.56 -11.23
C GLY A 163 20.87 13.60 -11.86
N LYS A 164 21.69 13.23 -12.85
CA LYS A 164 22.52 14.18 -13.60
C LYS A 164 21.68 15.22 -14.32
N VAL A 165 20.59 14.81 -15.01
CA VAL A 165 19.70 15.74 -15.71
C VAL A 165 19.07 16.75 -14.73
N VAL A 166 18.60 16.28 -13.58
CA VAL A 166 18.03 17.14 -12.53
C VAL A 166 19.05 18.16 -12.02
N LEU A 167 20.28 17.73 -11.78
CA LEU A 167 21.35 18.59 -11.28
C LEU A 167 21.86 19.57 -12.33
N THR A 168 21.89 19.15 -13.60
CA THR A 168 22.44 19.99 -14.70
C THR A 168 21.41 20.99 -15.20
N HIS A 169 20.10 20.62 -15.21
CA HIS A 169 19.04 21.42 -15.77
C HIS A 169 17.84 21.59 -14.81
N PRO A 170 18.02 22.10 -13.59
CA PRO A 170 16.96 22.14 -12.57
C PRO A 170 15.75 22.99 -13.01
N LYS A 171 16.00 24.08 -13.73
CA LYS A 171 14.92 24.97 -14.24
C LYS A 171 14.00 24.25 -15.24
N TYR A 172 14.57 23.46 -16.18
CA TYR A 172 13.76 22.71 -17.15
C TYR A 172 12.95 21.60 -16.47
N VAL A 173 13.55 20.87 -15.51
CA VAL A 173 12.84 19.85 -14.75
C VAL A 173 11.70 20.47 -13.94
N PHE A 174 11.93 21.59 -13.28
CA PHE A 174 10.88 22.31 -12.55
C PHE A 174 9.76 22.80 -13.48
N SER A 175 10.10 23.42 -14.61
CA SER A 175 9.10 23.91 -15.58
C SER A 175 8.27 22.77 -16.17
N THR A 176 8.91 21.64 -16.50
CA THR A 176 8.20 20.45 -16.99
C THR A 176 7.26 19.90 -15.93
N GLY A 177 7.71 19.79 -14.66
CA GLY A 177 6.87 19.39 -13.55
C GLY A 177 5.68 20.32 -13.35
N LEU A 178 5.89 21.64 -13.38
CA LEU A 178 4.83 22.63 -13.27
C LEU A 178 3.83 22.52 -14.43
N LEU A 179 4.31 22.33 -15.66
CA LEU A 179 3.44 22.13 -16.83
C LEU A 179 2.54 20.90 -16.68
N ILE A 180 3.09 19.76 -16.19
CA ILE A 180 2.30 18.55 -15.95
C ILE A 180 1.22 18.82 -14.89
N VAL A 181 1.55 19.54 -13.82
CA VAL A 181 0.57 19.90 -12.78
C VAL A 181 -0.53 20.79 -13.35
N VAL A 182 -0.21 21.81 -14.15
CA VAL A 182 -1.21 22.70 -14.78
C VAL A 182 -2.15 21.90 -15.71
N ILE A 183 -1.59 21.01 -16.52
CA ILE A 183 -2.40 20.12 -17.38
C ILE A 183 -3.29 19.23 -16.52
N GLY A 184 -2.76 18.63 -15.43
CA GLY A 184 -3.54 17.82 -14.50
C GLY A 184 -4.68 18.60 -13.84
N LEU A 185 -4.41 19.83 -13.37
CA LEU A 185 -5.40 20.70 -12.77
C LEU A 185 -6.53 21.07 -13.76
N SER A 186 -6.22 21.24 -15.05
CA SER A 186 -7.26 21.49 -16.06
C SER A 186 -8.28 20.35 -16.17
N GLY A 187 -7.86 19.12 -15.85
CA GLY A 187 -8.74 17.95 -15.80
C GLY A 187 -9.74 17.98 -14.66
N LEU A 188 -9.43 18.65 -13.54
CA LEU A 188 -10.35 18.75 -12.38
C LEU A 188 -11.68 19.42 -12.76
N LEU A 189 -11.67 20.34 -13.71
CA LEU A 189 -12.89 21.03 -14.19
C LEU A 189 -13.84 20.07 -14.94
N LYS A 190 -13.38 18.90 -15.32
CA LYS A 190 -14.16 17.87 -16.04
C LYS A 190 -14.52 16.66 -15.17
N VAL A 191 -14.14 16.67 -13.89
CA VAL A 191 -14.46 15.58 -12.96
C VAL A 191 -15.93 15.66 -12.61
N SER A 192 -16.70 14.64 -12.96
CA SER A 192 -18.08 14.43 -12.50
C SER A 192 -18.08 13.29 -11.47
N VAL A 193 -18.73 13.52 -10.34
CA VAL A 193 -18.97 12.48 -9.32
C VAL A 193 -20.34 11.90 -9.59
N ASP A 194 -20.39 10.67 -10.10
CA ASP A 194 -21.61 9.92 -10.35
C ASP A 194 -21.58 8.62 -9.53
N VAL A 195 -22.45 8.54 -8.53
CA VAL A 195 -22.57 7.37 -7.63
C VAL A 195 -23.82 6.57 -8.06
N ASP A 196 -23.78 6.06 -9.27
CA ASP A 196 -24.83 5.16 -9.78
C ASP A 196 -24.46 3.70 -9.43
N MET A 197 -25.18 3.14 -8.47
CA MET A 197 -24.98 1.75 -8.00
C MET A 197 -25.18 0.74 -9.13
N MET A 198 -26.00 1.03 -10.16
CA MET A 198 -26.20 0.15 -11.30
C MET A 198 -24.95 0.04 -12.17
N LYS A 199 -24.13 1.08 -12.23
CA LYS A 199 -22.88 1.08 -13.03
C LYS A 199 -21.76 0.22 -12.44
N PHE A 200 -21.87 -0.23 -11.18
CA PHE A 200 -20.93 -1.20 -10.60
C PHE A 200 -21.03 -2.58 -11.26
N PHE A 201 -22.18 -2.91 -11.84
CA PHE A 201 -22.37 -4.19 -12.50
C PHE A 201 -22.09 -4.08 -14.00
N LYS A 202 -21.39 -5.08 -14.53
CA LYS A 202 -21.09 -5.13 -15.97
C LYS A 202 -22.37 -5.19 -16.79
N LYS A 203 -22.43 -4.47 -17.93
CA LYS A 203 -23.57 -4.55 -18.85
C LYS A 203 -23.81 -6.01 -19.28
N GLY A 204 -25.07 -6.43 -19.29
CA GLY A 204 -25.46 -7.78 -19.68
C GLY A 204 -25.50 -8.81 -18.55
N THR A 205 -25.19 -8.43 -17.29
CA THR A 205 -25.46 -9.28 -16.13
C THR A 205 -26.96 -9.26 -15.79
N GLU A 206 -27.51 -10.40 -15.35
CA GLU A 206 -28.93 -10.52 -14.98
C GLU A 206 -29.34 -9.45 -13.97
N LEU A 207 -28.46 -9.18 -12.97
CA LEU A 207 -28.73 -8.19 -11.95
C LEU A 207 -28.85 -6.78 -12.53
N ARG A 208 -27.95 -6.41 -13.45
CA ARG A 208 -28.02 -5.10 -14.11
C ARG A 208 -29.24 -4.98 -15.01
N ASN A 209 -29.55 -5.99 -15.83
CA ASN A 209 -30.71 -6.00 -16.69
C ASN A 209 -32.02 -5.92 -15.88
N SER A 210 -32.09 -6.60 -14.72
CA SER A 210 -33.21 -6.53 -13.82
C SER A 210 -33.37 -5.14 -13.18
N MET A 211 -32.26 -4.51 -12.77
CA MET A 211 -32.27 -3.15 -12.23
C MET A 211 -32.65 -2.10 -13.29
N GLU A 212 -32.12 -2.22 -14.53
CA GLU A 212 -32.50 -1.35 -15.65
C GLU A 212 -33.98 -1.51 -15.98
N PHE A 213 -34.50 -2.74 -16.02
CA PHE A 213 -35.94 -3.00 -16.21
C PHE A 213 -36.82 -2.39 -15.12
N LEU A 214 -36.43 -2.54 -13.84
CA LEU A 214 -37.12 -1.91 -12.73
C LEU A 214 -37.05 -0.38 -12.80
N GLY A 215 -35.91 0.18 -13.17
CA GLY A 215 -35.75 1.62 -13.35
C GLY A 215 -36.66 2.21 -14.42
N GLU A 216 -36.78 1.51 -15.56
CA GLU A 216 -37.66 1.92 -16.67
C GLU A 216 -39.18 1.76 -16.35
N LYS A 217 -39.55 0.68 -15.65
CA LYS A 217 -40.97 0.35 -15.41
C LYS A 217 -41.52 0.97 -14.14
N MET A 218 -40.69 1.18 -13.12
CA MET A 218 -41.10 1.66 -11.79
C MET A 218 -40.61 3.07 -11.46
N ASN A 219 -40.04 3.78 -12.42
CA ASN A 219 -39.57 5.18 -12.29
C ASN A 219 -38.49 5.37 -11.20
N GLY A 220 -37.76 4.33 -10.86
CA GLY A 220 -36.63 4.39 -9.94
C GLY A 220 -36.26 3.04 -9.33
N THR A 221 -34.99 2.89 -8.97
CA THR A 221 -34.47 1.68 -8.31
C THR A 221 -34.12 1.93 -6.83
N ILE A 222 -34.42 3.12 -6.31
CA ILE A 222 -34.19 3.49 -4.91
C ILE A 222 -35.53 3.56 -4.19
N ASP A 223 -35.70 2.67 -3.21
CA ASP A 223 -36.88 2.65 -2.31
C ASP A 223 -36.66 3.67 -1.18
N ILE A 224 -37.50 4.69 -1.10
CA ILE A 224 -37.55 5.60 0.05
C ILE A 224 -38.70 5.08 0.96
N ARG A 225 -38.34 4.47 2.08
CA ARG A 225 -39.27 4.07 3.11
C ARG A 225 -39.48 5.19 4.12
N VAL A 226 -40.62 5.83 4.10
CA VAL A 226 -41.06 6.79 5.13
C VAL A 226 -41.77 6.02 6.22
N ARG A 227 -41.21 5.91 7.40
CA ARG A 227 -41.86 5.37 8.60
C ARG A 227 -42.54 6.52 9.32
N VAL A 228 -43.85 6.53 9.28
CA VAL A 228 -44.66 7.46 10.08
C VAL A 228 -44.98 6.73 11.40
N GLU A 229 -44.41 7.21 12.49
CA GLU A 229 -44.81 6.79 13.84
C GLU A 229 -45.97 7.70 14.28
N GLY A 230 -47.13 7.09 14.50
CA GLY A 230 -48.33 7.73 15.06
C GLY A 230 -48.37 7.54 16.58
#